data_3c7d95a4adf800dace38424840998a9b
#
_entry.id   3c7d95a4adf800dace38424840998a9b
#
_cell.length_a   1.000
_cell.length_b   1.000
_cell.length_c   1.000
_cell.angle_alpha   90.00
_cell.angle_beta   90.00
_cell.angle_gamma   90.00
#
_symmetry.space_group_name_H-M   'P 1'
#
loop_
_entity.id
_entity.type
_entity.pdbx_description
1 polymer ?
#
loop_
_entity_poly.entity_id
_entity_poly.type
_entity_poly.pdbx_seq_one_letter_code
_entity_poly.pdbx_strand_id
1 'polypeptide(L)'
;SLTYFLTKPYSYPNHVWVDVTMHNLSLPPLAIKNPECLGLLHQLDRNKDVWMQHYCILKDGCLYFYSSIRSTSALGGIYLQGYTVTEQSLNSRRCIIELRPPSEEFKAFYLSAGNAAENKRWITALKMSINKWLPLHQAIQDFMSRPLEETRM
;
A
#
# COMPACT_ATOMS: atom_id res chain seq x y z
N SER A 1 -3.68 0.66 12.45
CA SER A 1 -2.86 -0.34 13.04
C SER A 1 -2.55 -1.45 12.03
N LEU A 2 -1.87 -2.47 12.48
CA LEU A 2 -1.42 -3.57 11.62
C LEU A 2 -2.53 -4.35 10.95
N THR A 3 -3.77 -4.20 11.40
CA THR A 3 -4.90 -4.90 10.82
C THR A 3 -5.11 -4.58 9.34
N TYR A 4 -4.73 -3.39 8.90
CA TYR A 4 -4.88 -3.04 7.49
C TYR A 4 -4.12 -4.00 6.59
N PHE A 5 -2.94 -4.38 7.02
CA PHE A 5 -2.13 -5.28 6.24
C PHE A 5 -2.70 -6.69 6.24
N LEU A 6 -3.23 -7.12 7.37
CA LEU A 6 -3.76 -8.47 7.49
C LEU A 6 -5.06 -8.69 6.73
N THR A 7 -5.75 -7.61 6.38
CA THR A 7 -6.97 -7.71 5.58
C THR A 7 -6.68 -7.63 4.09
N LYS A 8 -5.57 -8.15 3.67
CA LYS A 8 -5.18 -8.11 2.28
C LYS A 8 -6.15 -8.87 1.38
N PRO A 9 -6.17 -8.51 0.09
CA PRO A 9 -7.15 -8.97 -0.87
C PRO A 9 -7.19 -10.45 -1.13
N TYR A 10 -6.16 -11.17 -0.81
CA TYR A 10 -6.12 -12.56 -1.17
C TYR A 10 -6.09 -13.39 0.08
N SER A 11 -6.95 -14.37 0.11
CA SER A 11 -7.15 -15.17 1.30
C SER A 11 -5.98 -16.09 1.59
N TYR A 12 -5.08 -16.26 0.61
CA TYR A 12 -3.93 -17.03 0.89
C TYR A 12 -2.70 -16.34 0.46
N PRO A 13 -1.71 -16.67 1.11
CA PRO A 13 -0.54 -15.92 1.02
C PRO A 13 0.29 -16.32 -0.15
N ASN A 14 0.79 -15.33 -0.64
CA ASN A 14 2.09 -15.32 -1.15
C ASN A 14 3.01 -15.18 0.07
N HIS A 15 3.45 -16.30 0.63
CA HIS A 15 4.21 -16.30 1.87
C HIS A 15 5.48 -15.46 1.80
N VAL A 16 6.15 -15.50 0.67
CA VAL A 16 7.37 -14.71 0.48
C VAL A 16 7.08 -13.22 0.65
N TRP A 17 5.99 -12.77 0.03
CA TRP A 17 5.63 -11.35 0.08
C TRP A 17 5.18 -10.92 1.46
N VAL A 18 4.43 -11.77 2.15
CA VAL A 18 4.00 -11.51 3.51
C VAL A 18 5.19 -11.38 4.44
N ASP A 19 6.15 -12.27 4.32
CA ASP A 19 7.35 -12.23 5.17
C ASP A 19 8.15 -10.97 4.97
N VAL A 20 8.35 -10.55 3.73
CA VAL A 20 9.08 -9.33 3.42
C VAL A 20 8.36 -8.11 3.99
N THR A 21 7.04 -8.04 3.82
CA THR A 21 6.28 -6.91 4.34
C THR A 21 6.23 -6.89 5.85
N MET A 22 6.12 -8.04 6.49
CA MET A 22 6.16 -8.09 7.95
C MET A 22 7.51 -7.63 8.48
N HIS A 23 8.58 -7.99 7.80
CA HIS A 23 9.91 -7.51 8.15
C HIS A 23 9.98 -5.99 8.03
N ASN A 24 9.51 -5.44 6.90
CA ASN A 24 9.53 -4.00 6.67
C ASN A 24 8.70 -3.23 7.70
N LEU A 25 7.57 -3.80 8.13
CA LEU A 25 6.74 -3.17 9.16
C LEU A 25 7.50 -2.99 10.49
N SER A 26 8.47 -3.83 10.75
CA SER A 26 9.26 -3.76 11.98
C SER A 26 10.40 -2.75 11.92
N LEU A 27 10.65 -2.16 10.76
CA LEU A 27 11.78 -1.24 10.56
C LEU A 27 11.35 0.22 10.73
N PRO A 28 12.29 1.07 11.20
CA PRO A 28 12.07 2.51 11.12
C PRO A 28 11.94 2.94 9.65
N PRO A 29 11.27 4.07 9.38
CA PRO A 29 11.05 4.47 8.00
C PRO A 29 12.32 4.68 7.20
N LEU A 30 13.35 5.22 7.82
CA LEU A 30 14.61 5.50 7.12
C LEU A 30 15.47 4.26 6.92
N ALA A 31 15.10 3.13 7.51
CA ALA A 31 15.80 1.87 7.30
C ALA A 31 15.31 1.12 6.07
N ILE A 32 14.18 1.52 5.50
CA ILE A 32 13.70 0.93 4.26
C ILE A 32 14.51 1.51 3.11
N LYS A 33 15.26 0.66 2.43
CA LYS A 33 16.18 1.10 1.38
C LYS A 33 15.47 1.28 0.05
N ASN A 34 15.88 2.32 -0.66
CA ASN A 34 15.42 2.62 -2.02
C ASN A 34 13.89 2.63 -2.13
N PRO A 35 13.21 3.44 -1.32
CA PRO A 35 11.75 3.53 -1.44
C PRO A 35 11.38 4.15 -2.79
N GLU A 36 10.26 3.74 -3.34
CA GLU A 36 9.77 4.30 -4.60
C GLU A 36 9.20 5.69 -4.40
N CYS A 37 8.68 5.97 -3.21
CA CYS A 37 8.20 7.28 -2.83
C CYS A 37 8.14 7.36 -1.31
N LEU A 38 8.29 8.56 -0.78
CA LEU A 38 8.15 8.78 0.66
C LEU A 38 7.67 10.22 0.90
N GLY A 39 7.05 10.44 2.02
CA GLY A 39 6.59 11.77 2.41
C GLY A 39 5.37 11.71 3.30
N LEU A 40 4.88 12.90 3.62
CA LEU A 40 3.70 13.04 4.46
C LEU A 40 2.43 12.92 3.63
N LEU A 41 1.50 12.10 4.11
CA LEU A 41 0.18 11.98 3.53
C LEU A 41 -0.85 12.08 4.64
N HIS A 42 -1.98 12.69 4.31
CA HIS A 42 -3.16 12.65 5.16
C HIS A 42 -4.04 11.50 4.70
N GLN A 43 -4.52 10.73 5.64
CA GLN A 43 -5.45 9.62 5.36
C GLN A 43 -6.78 9.93 6.04
N LEU A 44 -7.86 9.73 5.32
CA LEU A 44 -9.20 9.94 5.86
C LEU A 44 -9.63 8.75 6.70
N ASP A 45 -9.94 9.00 7.97
CA ASP A 45 -10.63 8.04 8.80
C ASP A 45 -12.13 8.28 8.62
N ARG A 46 -12.77 7.42 7.84
CA ARG A 46 -14.17 7.62 7.46
C ARG A 46 -15.13 7.46 8.63
N ASN A 47 -14.73 6.68 9.64
CA ASN A 47 -15.58 6.50 10.82
C ASN A 47 -15.64 7.75 11.66
N LYS A 48 -14.55 8.49 11.72
CA LYS A 48 -14.45 9.71 12.51
C LYS A 48 -14.55 10.98 11.69
N ASP A 49 -14.58 10.84 10.37
CA ASP A 49 -14.56 11.97 9.43
C ASP A 49 -13.41 12.94 9.71
N VAL A 50 -12.24 12.39 9.99
CA VAL A 50 -11.03 13.16 10.27
C VAL A 50 -9.90 12.71 9.37
N TRP A 51 -9.04 13.68 9.01
CA TRP A 51 -7.83 13.38 8.27
C TRP A 51 -6.67 13.25 9.24
N MET A 52 -5.96 12.12 9.15
CA MET A 52 -4.83 11.81 10.01
C MET A 52 -3.55 11.88 9.20
N GLN A 53 -2.56 12.60 9.70
CA GLN A 53 -1.28 12.73 9.03
C GLN A 53 -0.36 11.57 9.39
N HIS A 54 0.27 10.99 8.37
CA HIS A 54 1.24 9.92 8.55
C HIS A 54 2.45 10.17 7.67
N TYR A 55 3.60 9.68 8.12
CA TYR A 55 4.75 9.61 7.25
C TYR A 55 4.69 8.28 6.51
N CYS A 56 4.72 8.33 5.18
CA CYS A 56 4.43 7.15 4.35
C CYS A 56 5.63 6.77 3.51
N ILE A 57 5.82 5.46 3.36
CA ILE A 57 6.89 4.88 2.54
C ILE A 57 6.24 3.90 1.57
N LEU A 58 6.49 4.10 0.28
CA LEU A 58 6.06 3.17 -0.76
C LEU A 58 7.25 2.30 -1.16
N LYS A 59 7.10 1.01 -0.99
CA LYS A 59 8.16 0.06 -1.30
C LYS A 59 7.58 -1.23 -1.85
N ASP A 60 7.94 -1.57 -3.07
CA ASP A 60 7.65 -2.86 -3.69
C ASP A 60 6.19 -3.28 -3.60
N GLY A 61 5.29 -2.37 -3.96
CA GLY A 61 3.86 -2.65 -3.97
C GLY A 61 3.18 -2.59 -2.62
N CYS A 62 3.86 -2.08 -1.60
CA CYS A 62 3.27 -1.87 -0.28
C CYS A 62 3.44 -0.42 0.16
N LEU A 63 2.41 0.11 0.78
CA LEU A 63 2.44 1.46 1.34
C LEU A 63 2.42 1.33 2.86
N TYR A 64 3.50 1.80 3.50
CA TYR A 64 3.67 1.73 4.95
C TYR A 64 3.36 3.06 5.59
N PHE A 65 2.67 3.02 6.72
CA PHE A 65 2.27 4.21 7.46
C PHE A 65 3.02 4.29 8.79
N TYR A 66 3.61 5.43 9.07
CA TYR A 66 4.32 5.70 10.32
C TYR A 66 3.70 6.91 10.98
N SER A 67 3.70 6.95 12.30
CA SER A 67 3.22 8.15 13.01
C SER A 67 4.15 9.34 12.78
N SER A 68 5.44 9.10 12.59
CA SER A 68 6.40 10.16 12.24
C SER A 68 7.65 9.56 11.63
N ILE A 69 8.51 10.42 11.07
CA ILE A 69 9.78 10.00 10.52
C ILE A 69 10.70 9.39 11.58
N ARG A 70 10.42 9.64 12.85
CA ARG A 70 11.22 9.11 13.97
C ARG A 70 10.66 7.82 14.56
N SER A 71 9.61 7.30 13.99
CA SER A 71 9.02 6.05 14.47
C SER A 71 9.99 4.89 14.37
N THR A 72 9.89 3.95 15.29
CA THR A 72 10.75 2.76 15.29
C THR A 72 10.14 1.63 14.48
N SER A 73 8.84 1.67 14.25
CA SER A 73 8.15 0.67 13.44
C SER A 73 6.91 1.28 12.82
N ALA A 74 6.36 0.64 11.81
CA ALA A 74 5.18 1.12 11.13
C ALA A 74 3.91 0.89 11.95
N LEU A 75 2.94 1.78 11.79
CA LEU A 75 1.60 1.58 12.34
C LEU A 75 0.84 0.50 11.55
N GLY A 76 1.13 0.39 10.27
CA GLY A 76 0.48 -0.56 9.40
C GLY A 76 0.91 -0.36 7.97
N GLY A 77 0.28 -1.10 7.09
CA GLY A 77 0.57 -1.00 5.66
C GLY A 77 -0.60 -1.49 4.83
N ILE A 78 -0.55 -1.11 3.58
CA ILE A 78 -1.51 -1.56 2.57
C ILE A 78 -0.75 -2.35 1.52
N TYR A 79 -1.16 -3.59 1.33
CA TYR A 79 -0.67 -4.41 0.24
C TYR A 79 -1.48 -4.05 -1.00
N LEU A 80 -0.82 -3.42 -1.97
CA LEU A 80 -1.51 -2.75 -3.06
C LEU A 80 -1.89 -3.65 -4.24
N GLN A 81 -1.56 -4.93 -4.20
CA GLN A 81 -1.90 -5.83 -5.29
C GLN A 81 -3.41 -5.79 -5.57
N GLY A 82 -3.76 -5.51 -6.81
CA GLY A 82 -5.16 -5.44 -7.22
C GLY A 82 -5.84 -4.10 -6.97
N TYR A 83 -5.19 -3.18 -6.26
CA TYR A 83 -5.75 -1.85 -6.06
C TYR A 83 -5.63 -1.00 -7.31
N THR A 84 -6.59 -0.12 -7.51
CA THR A 84 -6.53 0.92 -8.54
C THR A 84 -6.42 2.27 -7.88
N VAL A 85 -5.67 3.17 -8.53
CA VAL A 85 -5.39 4.51 -8.01
C VAL A 85 -6.11 5.50 -8.90
N THR A 86 -6.99 6.30 -8.30
CA THR A 86 -7.70 7.35 -9.03
C THR A 86 -7.61 8.66 -8.27
N GLU A 87 -7.72 9.76 -9.01
CA GLU A 87 -7.79 11.08 -8.43
C GLU A 87 -9.23 11.50 -8.36
N GLN A 88 -9.65 11.95 -7.17
CA GLN A 88 -11.00 12.39 -6.92
C GLN A 88 -10.99 13.82 -6.42
N SER A 89 -11.98 14.60 -6.82
CA SER A 89 -12.15 15.94 -6.31
C SER A 89 -13.35 15.96 -5.38
N LEU A 90 -13.10 16.02 -4.08
CA LEU A 90 -14.16 16.17 -3.10
C LEU A 90 -14.35 17.64 -2.76
N ASN A 91 -15.57 18.14 -2.95
CA ASN A 91 -15.94 19.49 -2.57
C ASN A 91 -15.11 20.59 -3.23
N SER A 92 -14.64 20.38 -4.45
CA SER A 92 -13.90 21.33 -5.27
C SER A 92 -12.67 21.97 -4.60
N ARG A 93 -12.30 21.52 -3.41
CA ARG A 93 -11.19 22.13 -2.66
C ARG A 93 -9.98 21.23 -2.49
N ARG A 94 -10.14 19.93 -2.68
CA ARG A 94 -9.07 18.98 -2.37
C ARG A 94 -9.00 17.88 -3.40
N CYS A 95 -7.84 17.73 -3.98
CA CYS A 95 -7.57 16.55 -4.77
C CYS A 95 -7.28 15.40 -3.83
N ILE A 96 -8.01 14.33 -3.98
CA ILE A 96 -7.90 13.16 -3.13
C ILE A 96 -7.46 11.99 -3.97
N ILE A 97 -6.53 11.22 -3.43
CA ILE A 97 -6.07 9.97 -4.04
C ILE A 97 -6.94 8.86 -3.47
N GLU A 98 -7.70 8.22 -4.34
CA GLU A 98 -8.50 7.07 -3.93
C GLU A 98 -7.77 5.79 -4.28
N LEU A 99 -7.59 4.93 -3.28
CA LEU A 99 -7.09 3.57 -3.47
C LEU A 99 -8.30 2.64 -3.38
N ARG A 100 -8.72 2.15 -4.54
CA ARG A 100 -9.90 1.29 -4.63
C ARG A 100 -9.47 -0.17 -4.65
N PRO A 101 -10.00 -0.98 -3.72
CA PRO A 101 -9.62 -2.38 -3.65
C PRO A 101 -10.19 -3.20 -4.80
N PRO A 102 -9.66 -4.40 -5.04
CA PRO A 102 -10.16 -5.28 -6.10
C PRO A 102 -11.53 -5.86 -5.84
N SER A 103 -11.98 -5.86 -4.60
CA SER A 103 -13.33 -6.34 -4.25
C SER A 103 -13.84 -5.62 -3.02
N GLU A 104 -15.15 -5.74 -2.76
CA GLU A 104 -15.80 -5.06 -1.64
C GLU A 104 -15.39 -5.60 -0.28
N GLU A 105 -14.76 -6.76 -0.23
CA GLU A 105 -14.28 -7.35 1.02
C GLU A 105 -13.16 -6.54 1.64
N PHE A 106 -12.51 -5.70 0.85
CA PHE A 106 -11.32 -4.99 1.29
C PHE A 106 -11.58 -3.51 1.38
N LYS A 107 -10.78 -2.85 2.18
CA LYS A 107 -10.99 -1.46 2.50
C LYS A 107 -10.47 -0.55 1.42
N ALA A 108 -11.25 0.47 1.06
CA ALA A 108 -10.79 1.57 0.24
C ALA A 108 -10.07 2.59 1.13
N PHE A 109 -9.10 3.29 0.56
CA PHE A 109 -8.34 4.31 1.29
C PHE A 109 -8.39 5.62 0.53
N TYR A 110 -8.41 6.71 1.28
CA TYR A 110 -8.45 8.05 0.71
C TYR A 110 -7.29 8.83 1.30
N LEU A 111 -6.44 9.35 0.43
CA LEU A 111 -5.20 10.01 0.81
C LEU A 111 -5.13 11.40 0.19
N SER A 112 -4.38 12.28 0.82
CA SER A 112 -4.11 13.60 0.27
C SER A 112 -2.71 14.04 0.68
N ALA A 113 -1.95 14.55 -0.28
CA ALA A 113 -0.59 15.03 -0.01
C ALA A 113 -0.55 16.54 0.28
N GLY A 114 -1.70 17.21 0.26
CA GLY A 114 -1.76 18.62 0.64
C GLY A 114 -1.67 19.60 -0.51
N ASN A 115 -1.05 19.24 -1.62
CA ASN A 115 -1.04 20.10 -2.81
C ASN A 115 -1.04 19.26 -4.09
N ALA A 116 -1.35 19.90 -5.21
CA ALA A 116 -1.55 19.21 -6.47
C ALA A 116 -0.27 18.54 -6.98
N ALA A 117 0.87 19.17 -6.82
CA ALA A 117 2.14 18.63 -7.29
C ALA A 117 2.51 17.36 -6.52
N GLU A 118 2.34 17.38 -5.21
CA GLU A 118 2.63 16.21 -4.38
C GLU A 118 1.62 15.10 -4.60
N ASN A 119 0.35 15.42 -4.79
CA ASN A 119 -0.65 14.42 -5.15
C ASN A 119 -0.26 13.71 -6.45
N LYS A 120 0.15 14.47 -7.45
CA LYS A 120 0.56 13.90 -8.73
C LYS A 120 1.78 12.99 -8.58
N ARG A 121 2.73 13.39 -7.77
CA ARG A 121 3.92 12.59 -7.50
C ARG A 121 3.54 11.24 -6.88
N TRP A 122 2.66 11.28 -5.89
CA TRP A 122 2.20 10.05 -5.24
C TRP A 122 1.36 9.18 -6.16
N ILE A 123 0.45 9.77 -6.94
CA ILE A 123 -0.38 9.02 -7.88
C ILE A 123 0.49 8.30 -8.89
N THR A 124 1.48 8.99 -9.46
CA THR A 124 2.40 8.40 -10.42
C THR A 124 3.18 7.26 -9.79
N ALA A 125 3.73 7.47 -8.60
CA ALA A 125 4.51 6.46 -7.92
C ALA A 125 3.67 5.23 -7.56
N LEU A 126 2.47 5.44 -7.04
CA LEU A 126 1.57 4.35 -6.68
C LEU A 126 1.19 3.51 -7.90
N LYS A 127 0.80 4.17 -8.99
CA LYS A 127 0.46 3.45 -10.23
C LYS A 127 1.64 2.66 -10.78
N MET A 128 2.81 3.26 -10.79
CA MET A 128 4.01 2.58 -11.27
C MET A 128 4.38 1.39 -10.40
N SER A 129 4.29 1.55 -9.10
CA SER A 129 4.60 0.47 -8.18
C SER A 129 3.65 -0.72 -8.35
N ILE A 130 2.35 -0.45 -8.43
CA ILE A 130 1.35 -1.50 -8.64
C ILE A 130 1.60 -2.21 -9.96
N ASN A 131 1.81 -1.47 -11.04
CA ASN A 131 2.02 -2.05 -12.36
C ASN A 131 3.32 -2.86 -12.44
N LYS A 132 4.36 -2.40 -11.77
CA LYS A 132 5.64 -3.09 -11.78
C LYS A 132 5.59 -4.41 -11.05
N TRP A 133 4.91 -4.46 -9.92
CA TRP A 133 4.95 -5.63 -9.04
C TRP A 133 3.79 -6.59 -9.24
N LEU A 134 2.72 -6.17 -9.90
CA LEU A 134 1.56 -7.02 -10.14
C LEU A 134 1.89 -8.31 -10.89
N PRO A 135 2.64 -8.29 -12.00
CA PRO A 135 2.98 -9.54 -12.68
C PRO A 135 3.79 -10.50 -11.82
N LEU A 136 4.69 -9.97 -10.99
CA LEU A 136 5.48 -10.79 -10.09
C LEU A 136 4.60 -11.42 -9.01
N HIS A 137 3.69 -10.64 -8.43
CA HIS A 137 2.75 -11.17 -7.44
C HIS A 137 1.91 -12.28 -8.02
N GLN A 138 1.40 -12.11 -9.23
CA GLN A 138 0.61 -13.13 -9.90
C GLN A 138 1.42 -14.36 -10.24
N ALA A 139 2.65 -14.18 -10.70
CA ALA A 139 3.52 -15.31 -11.03
C ALA A 139 3.82 -16.17 -9.80
N ILE A 140 4.11 -15.55 -8.68
CA ILE A 140 4.37 -16.27 -7.44
C ILE A 140 3.10 -16.99 -6.97
N GLN A 141 1.95 -16.33 -7.07
CA GLN A 141 0.68 -16.90 -6.68
C GLN A 141 0.32 -18.11 -7.55
N ASP A 142 0.50 -17.98 -8.86
CA ASP A 142 0.25 -19.07 -9.78
C ASP A 142 1.15 -20.25 -9.50
N PHE A 143 2.43 -19.99 -9.25
CA PHE A 143 3.38 -21.04 -8.91
C PHE A 143 2.95 -21.79 -7.64
N MET A 144 2.55 -21.06 -6.61
CA MET A 144 2.17 -21.63 -5.33
C MET A 144 0.86 -22.41 -5.39
N SER A 145 0.01 -22.12 -6.38
CA SER A 145 -1.25 -22.84 -6.54
C SER A 145 -1.16 -24.04 -7.46
N ARG A 146 0.00 -24.30 -8.04
CA ARG A 146 0.17 -25.45 -8.92
C ARG A 146 0.12 -26.78 -8.17
N PRO A 147 -0.46 -27.81 -8.77
CA PRO A 147 -0.37 -29.14 -8.19
C PRO A 147 1.07 -29.59 -8.01
N LEU A 148 1.29 -30.41 -7.01
CA LEU A 148 2.63 -30.86 -6.68
C LEU A 148 3.32 -31.57 -7.85
N GLU A 149 2.55 -32.32 -8.63
CA GLU A 149 3.07 -33.02 -9.80
C GLU A 149 3.65 -32.09 -10.85
N GLU A 150 3.09 -30.91 -10.99
CA GLU A 150 3.58 -29.96 -11.97
C GLU A 150 4.87 -29.28 -11.54
N THR A 151 5.14 -29.25 -10.26
CA THR A 151 6.35 -28.61 -9.73
C THR A 151 7.52 -29.55 -9.61
N ARG A 152 7.30 -30.81 -9.89
CA ARG A 152 8.33 -31.84 -9.83
C ARG A 152 9.07 -31.94 -11.14
N MET A 153 9.99 -31.15 -11.34
CA MET A 153 10.72 -31.23 -12.60
C MET A 153 12.19 -31.57 -12.35
#